data_65f700589ae63f77ad5d92e03be61911
#
_entry.id   65f700589ae63f77ad5d92e03be61911
#
_cell.length_a   1.000
_cell.length_b   1.000
_cell.length_c   1.000
_cell.angle_alpha   90.00
_cell.angle_beta   90.00
_cell.angle_gamma   90.00
#
_symmetry.space_group_name_H-M   'P 1'
#
loop_
_entity.id
_entity.type
_entity.pdbx_description
1 polymer ?
#
loop_
_entity_poly.entity_id
_entity_poly.type
_entity_poly.pdbx_seq_one_letter_code
_entity_poly.pdbx_strand_id
1 'polypeptide(L)'
;MLPESPEYVIALLNSSAYSYEVTEIDLRETHISYVHIAGDYVFKTKKAVNFGFVNQMSLESRKFFCEQEVVLNSRLAPSIYLEVVPVVRLNGGQIVIDPPPNKSQGAETLEWAVKMRRLPEEATLASVLKTGGENVNTLAEPLAMRLFEFHKTCEEVEADVEFAGPKKVKEWWDRELAEVADFIDFTLPRETYERLLTSVEKMLQVHESVLLQRLETGLVVEGHGDLHCDHVYLLDPFSELASGRSDGLVIVDGIEFNDWFQFRYLDVGYDLAFLAMDMTALGYESLANELVGRYIIATGDQTLSVLQPLHRMFRAFIRGKIASITAQDSGLSKDARKKLEIEASSYFSLAVGYVPELSQPMSVVMCGVSGSGKSLISATLASKYGFAWLNSDAIRKEMFGVAVGEELSPSKYSDDISQQVYEKMVEKAQLFISYGQSVVLDATHLTRAQRINSMAIAIQLGASSTLVAIDIDAELAEDRVVNRMNKVGNISDATSNVLKKQLEQYQIPSADELSNGIVIDANLQLAEQTALISKHIESIHQSSE
;
A
#
# COMPACT_ATOMS: atom_id res chain seq x y z
N MET A 1 29.26 18.38 -18.55
CA MET A 1 28.56 19.61 -18.98
C MET A 1 27.28 19.16 -19.63
N LEU A 2 26.15 19.69 -19.21
CA LEU A 2 24.80 19.38 -19.75
C LEU A 2 24.58 20.29 -20.99
N PRO A 3 24.85 19.84 -22.21
CA PRO A 3 24.89 20.74 -23.38
C PRO A 3 23.53 21.26 -23.84
N GLU A 4 22.43 20.78 -23.26
CA GLU A 4 21.05 21.11 -23.67
C GLU A 4 20.15 21.61 -22.52
N SER A 5 20.70 21.84 -21.31
CA SER A 5 19.89 22.34 -20.19
C SER A 5 19.53 23.81 -20.36
N PRO A 6 18.31 24.24 -19.99
CA PRO A 6 17.93 25.65 -20.00
C PRO A 6 18.91 26.52 -19.19
N GLU A 7 19.12 27.77 -19.63
CA GLU A 7 20.07 28.70 -19.02
C GLU A 7 19.87 28.87 -17.50
N TYR A 8 18.60 28.89 -17.05
CA TYR A 8 18.27 29.05 -15.65
C TYR A 8 18.76 27.85 -14.80
N VAL A 9 18.76 26.63 -15.33
CA VAL A 9 19.22 25.45 -14.60
C VAL A 9 20.69 25.59 -14.21
N ILE A 10 21.52 26.09 -15.14
CA ILE A 10 22.95 26.34 -14.91
C ILE A 10 23.15 27.54 -13.99
N ALA A 11 22.35 28.60 -14.16
CA ALA A 11 22.45 29.79 -13.33
C ALA A 11 22.13 29.51 -11.84
N LEU A 12 21.19 28.60 -11.57
CA LEU A 12 20.83 28.17 -10.21
C LEU A 12 21.90 27.30 -9.52
N LEU A 13 22.97 26.89 -10.22
CA LEU A 13 24.15 26.28 -9.61
C LEU A 13 25.07 27.31 -8.94
N ASN A 14 24.79 28.60 -9.09
CA ASN A 14 25.57 29.65 -8.47
C ASN A 14 24.88 30.14 -7.19
N SER A 15 25.62 30.23 -6.07
CA SER A 15 25.10 30.71 -4.79
C SER A 15 24.49 32.12 -4.85
N SER A 16 24.97 32.97 -5.79
CA SER A 16 24.41 34.30 -6.00
C SER A 16 22.99 34.32 -6.56
N ALA A 17 22.45 33.18 -7.00
CA ALA A 17 21.07 33.06 -7.45
C ALA A 17 20.05 33.02 -6.29
N TYR A 18 20.50 32.82 -5.07
CA TYR A 18 19.66 32.69 -3.89
C TYR A 18 19.70 33.94 -3.02
N SER A 19 18.60 34.20 -2.29
CA SER A 19 18.48 35.35 -1.38
C SER A 19 19.06 35.13 0.02
N TYR A 20 19.57 33.90 0.29
CA TYR A 20 20.18 33.46 1.55
C TYR A 20 21.55 32.82 1.27
N GLU A 21 22.32 32.61 2.31
CA GLU A 21 23.66 32.02 2.19
C GLU A 21 23.55 30.53 1.82
N VAL A 22 24.17 30.14 0.70
CA VAL A 22 24.24 28.76 0.22
C VAL A 22 25.68 28.41 -0.04
N THR A 23 26.18 27.41 0.67
CA THR A 23 27.57 26.95 0.55
C THR A 23 27.74 25.82 -0.46
N GLU A 24 26.72 25.01 -0.64
CA GLU A 24 26.72 23.84 -1.53
C GLU A 24 25.39 23.73 -2.27
N ILE A 25 25.48 23.44 -3.56
CA ILE A 25 24.29 23.26 -4.42
C ILE A 25 24.48 21.95 -5.19
N ASP A 26 23.52 21.05 -5.05
CA ASP A 26 23.44 19.81 -5.83
C ASP A 26 22.30 19.89 -6.84
N LEU A 27 22.51 19.34 -8.03
CA LEU A 27 21.50 19.25 -9.08
C LEU A 27 21.19 17.79 -9.36
N ARG A 28 19.91 17.45 -9.18
CA ARG A 28 19.38 16.16 -9.61
C ARG A 28 18.43 16.34 -10.78
N GLU A 29 18.46 15.41 -11.67
CA GLU A 29 17.65 15.43 -12.88
C GLU A 29 16.76 14.20 -12.91
N THR A 30 15.45 14.41 -13.08
CA THR A 30 14.48 13.35 -13.34
C THR A 30 13.99 13.43 -14.79
N HIS A 31 13.14 12.50 -15.21
CA HIS A 31 12.56 12.56 -16.56
C HIS A 31 11.74 13.85 -16.81
N ILE A 32 11.07 14.38 -15.76
CA ILE A 32 10.13 15.49 -15.86
C ILE A 32 10.53 16.76 -15.08
N SER A 33 11.62 16.74 -14.32
CA SER A 33 12.01 17.86 -13.45
C SER A 33 13.52 18.02 -13.30
N TYR A 34 13.93 19.26 -12.97
CA TYR A 34 15.24 19.58 -12.41
C TYR A 34 15.05 19.92 -10.92
N VAL A 35 15.91 19.36 -10.07
CA VAL A 35 15.82 19.49 -8.61
C VAL A 35 17.12 20.10 -8.10
N HIS A 36 17.09 21.38 -7.69
CA HIS A 36 18.23 22.07 -7.08
C HIS A 36 18.13 21.95 -5.57
N ILE A 37 19.10 21.33 -4.94
CA ILE A 37 19.24 21.22 -3.48
C ILE A 37 20.21 22.31 -3.05
N ALA A 38 19.72 23.35 -2.37
CA ALA A 38 20.49 24.52 -2.02
C ALA A 38 20.36 24.81 -0.52
N GLY A 39 21.34 24.33 0.28
CA GLY A 39 21.31 24.42 1.75
C GLY A 39 20.11 23.68 2.35
N ASP A 40 19.25 24.41 3.08
CA ASP A 40 18.08 23.86 3.77
C ASP A 40 16.84 23.74 2.88
N TYR A 41 16.93 24.16 1.62
CA TYR A 41 15.81 24.17 0.69
C TYR A 41 16.07 23.35 -0.56
N VAL A 42 14.97 22.89 -1.15
CA VAL A 42 14.93 22.21 -2.45
C VAL A 42 14.03 23.01 -3.38
N PHE A 43 14.48 23.22 -4.61
CA PHE A 43 13.72 23.90 -5.66
C PHE A 43 13.54 22.95 -6.84
N LYS A 44 12.30 22.51 -7.07
CA LYS A 44 11.95 21.57 -8.15
C LYS A 44 11.27 22.34 -9.27
N THR A 45 11.91 22.44 -10.44
CA THR A 45 11.37 23.05 -11.67
C THR A 45 10.97 21.95 -12.64
N LYS A 46 9.87 22.16 -13.36
CA LYS A 46 9.37 21.20 -14.35
C LYS A 46 10.13 21.35 -15.67
N LYS A 47 10.37 20.23 -16.39
CA LYS A 47 10.93 20.24 -17.74
C LYS A 47 9.86 20.53 -18.78
N ALA A 48 10.23 21.18 -19.88
CA ALA A 48 9.35 21.40 -21.03
C ALA A 48 9.27 20.11 -21.87
N VAL A 49 8.48 19.13 -21.41
CA VAL A 49 8.32 17.81 -22.02
C VAL A 49 6.84 17.47 -22.24
N ASN A 50 6.60 16.57 -23.20
CA ASN A 50 5.29 15.96 -23.42
C ASN A 50 5.47 14.44 -23.60
N PHE A 51 5.05 13.67 -22.60
CA PHE A 51 5.12 12.21 -22.60
C PHE A 51 3.75 11.53 -22.80
N GLY A 52 2.72 12.31 -23.20
CA GLY A 52 1.36 11.78 -23.38
C GLY A 52 0.58 11.66 -22.06
N PHE A 53 1.22 11.28 -20.97
CA PHE A 53 0.61 11.28 -19.62
C PHE A 53 0.82 12.60 -18.86
N VAL A 54 1.70 13.45 -19.32
CA VAL A 54 1.93 14.81 -18.81
C VAL A 54 2.38 15.72 -19.93
N ASN A 55 1.75 16.89 -20.04
CA ASN A 55 2.13 17.92 -21.00
C ASN A 55 2.56 19.19 -20.26
N GLN A 56 3.87 19.43 -20.20
CA GLN A 56 4.52 20.54 -19.51
C GLN A 56 5.19 21.52 -20.51
N MET A 57 4.75 21.56 -21.76
CA MET A 57 5.40 22.34 -22.79
C MET A 57 5.29 23.85 -22.56
N SER A 58 4.14 24.37 -22.08
CA SER A 58 3.98 25.81 -21.82
C SER A 58 4.41 26.19 -20.40
N LEU A 59 4.82 27.45 -20.20
CA LEU A 59 5.19 27.98 -18.88
C LEU A 59 3.99 27.97 -17.93
N GLU A 60 2.79 28.27 -18.43
CA GLU A 60 1.54 28.23 -17.67
C GLU A 60 1.22 26.81 -17.18
N SER A 61 1.41 25.82 -18.05
CA SER A 61 1.22 24.41 -17.70
C SER A 61 2.20 24.00 -16.59
N ARG A 62 3.49 24.36 -16.69
CA ARG A 62 4.48 24.05 -15.66
C ARG A 62 4.17 24.76 -14.33
N LYS A 63 3.70 26.01 -14.37
CA LYS A 63 3.22 26.71 -13.17
C LYS A 63 2.07 25.98 -12.52
N PHE A 64 1.06 25.60 -13.30
CA PHE A 64 -0.10 24.83 -12.82
C PHE A 64 0.32 23.54 -12.12
N PHE A 65 1.24 22.74 -12.71
CA PHE A 65 1.71 21.52 -12.07
C PHE A 65 2.54 21.79 -10.82
N CYS A 66 3.31 22.86 -10.74
CA CYS A 66 3.96 23.28 -9.50
C CYS A 66 2.92 23.61 -8.40
N GLU A 67 1.86 24.35 -8.74
CA GLU A 67 0.77 24.69 -7.81
C GLU A 67 0.02 23.43 -7.35
N GLN A 68 -0.28 22.50 -8.27
CA GLN A 68 -0.90 21.22 -7.93
C GLN A 68 -0.01 20.37 -7.01
N GLU A 69 1.29 20.30 -7.27
CA GLU A 69 2.24 19.58 -6.44
C GLU A 69 2.25 20.09 -4.99
N VAL A 70 2.24 21.41 -4.79
CA VAL A 70 2.16 22.00 -3.44
C VAL A 70 0.83 21.66 -2.77
N VAL A 71 -0.30 21.82 -3.46
CA VAL A 71 -1.63 21.57 -2.90
C VAL A 71 -1.78 20.10 -2.47
N LEU A 72 -1.43 19.18 -3.35
CA LEU A 72 -1.64 17.75 -3.11
C LEU A 72 -0.70 17.20 -2.02
N ASN A 73 0.56 17.57 -2.08
CA ASN A 73 1.56 17.05 -1.16
C ASN A 73 1.50 17.71 0.23
N SER A 74 0.96 18.92 0.35
CA SER A 74 0.71 19.56 1.65
C SER A 74 -0.32 18.78 2.50
N ARG A 75 -1.13 17.91 1.93
CA ARG A 75 -2.03 17.02 2.68
C ARG A 75 -1.25 16.05 3.58
N LEU A 76 -0.09 15.60 3.12
CA LEU A 76 0.75 14.62 3.82
C LEU A 76 2.00 15.23 4.46
N ALA A 77 2.52 16.32 3.90
CA ALA A 77 3.77 16.96 4.31
C ALA A 77 3.66 18.51 4.31
N PRO A 78 2.77 19.12 5.12
CA PRO A 78 2.53 20.57 5.09
C PRO A 78 3.74 21.42 5.53
N SER A 79 4.67 20.87 6.31
CA SER A 79 5.91 21.54 6.70
C SER A 79 6.98 21.49 5.63
N ILE A 80 6.84 20.64 4.62
CA ILE A 80 7.85 20.42 3.58
C ILE A 80 7.53 21.25 2.33
N TYR A 81 6.33 21.17 1.80
CA TYR A 81 5.91 21.92 0.61
C TYR A 81 5.48 23.32 1.02
N LEU A 82 6.32 24.32 0.71
CA LEU A 82 6.14 25.69 1.22
C LEU A 82 5.29 26.53 0.28
N GLU A 83 5.77 26.72 -0.95
CA GLU A 83 5.15 27.63 -1.93
C GLU A 83 5.69 27.39 -3.35
N VAL A 84 5.03 28.01 -4.35
CA VAL A 84 5.55 28.11 -5.71
C VAL A 84 6.22 29.45 -5.89
N VAL A 85 7.49 29.44 -6.30
CA VAL A 85 8.32 30.64 -6.46
C VAL A 85 8.79 30.82 -7.90
N PRO A 86 8.97 32.08 -8.37
CA PRO A 86 9.47 32.34 -9.72
C PRO A 86 11.00 32.23 -9.78
N VAL A 87 11.47 31.75 -10.93
CA VAL A 87 12.84 31.95 -11.41
C VAL A 87 12.80 33.10 -12.38
N VAL A 88 13.54 34.17 -12.11
CA VAL A 88 13.45 35.40 -12.91
C VAL A 88 14.81 35.87 -13.38
N ARG A 89 14.81 36.56 -14.52
CA ARG A 89 15.92 37.37 -15.00
C ARG A 89 15.71 38.84 -14.59
N LEU A 90 16.61 39.35 -13.76
CA LEU A 90 16.62 40.74 -13.33
C LEU A 90 17.06 41.67 -14.46
N ASN A 91 16.73 42.98 -14.38
CA ASN A 91 17.08 44.00 -15.39
C ASN A 91 18.58 44.07 -15.72
N GLY A 92 19.45 43.56 -14.81
CA GLY A 92 20.90 43.46 -15.02
C GLY A 92 21.36 42.16 -15.69
N GLY A 93 20.43 41.28 -16.11
CA GLY A 93 20.72 40.00 -16.77
C GLY A 93 20.98 38.81 -15.79
N GLN A 94 21.12 39.07 -14.48
CA GLN A 94 21.30 38.02 -13.48
C GLN A 94 20.01 37.21 -13.34
N ILE A 95 20.16 35.88 -13.32
CA ILE A 95 19.05 34.94 -13.04
C ILE A 95 19.08 34.59 -11.56
N VAL A 96 17.92 34.74 -10.91
CA VAL A 96 17.73 34.46 -9.47
C VAL A 96 16.42 33.71 -9.24
N ILE A 97 16.35 32.97 -8.14
CA ILE A 97 15.14 32.30 -7.69
C ILE A 97 14.61 32.95 -6.41
N ASP A 98 13.28 33.01 -6.29
CA ASP A 98 12.59 33.54 -5.12
C ASP A 98 13.15 34.91 -4.67
N PRO A 99 13.28 35.90 -5.58
CA PRO A 99 13.77 37.22 -5.19
C PRO A 99 12.71 37.95 -4.38
N PRO A 100 13.13 38.77 -3.38
CA PRO A 100 12.19 39.59 -2.65
C PRO A 100 11.46 40.57 -3.59
N PRO A 101 10.19 40.95 -3.31
CA PRO A 101 9.33 41.73 -4.24
C PRO A 101 9.95 43.03 -4.71
N ASN A 102 10.78 43.70 -3.92
CA ASN A 102 11.46 44.93 -4.28
C ASN A 102 12.57 44.74 -5.32
N LYS A 103 13.08 43.54 -5.53
CA LYS A 103 14.10 43.19 -6.52
C LYS A 103 13.52 42.58 -7.79
N SER A 104 12.28 42.08 -7.77
CA SER A 104 11.63 41.44 -8.93
C SER A 104 10.80 42.40 -9.79
N GLN A 105 10.71 43.67 -9.44
CA GLN A 105 9.92 44.63 -10.19
C GLN A 105 10.49 44.82 -11.61
N GLY A 106 9.70 44.45 -12.64
CA GLY A 106 10.10 44.49 -14.05
C GLY A 106 11.02 43.34 -14.50
N ALA A 107 11.22 42.31 -13.68
CA ALA A 107 11.98 41.15 -14.05
C ALA A 107 11.17 40.22 -14.99
N GLU A 108 11.87 39.50 -15.87
CA GLU A 108 11.28 38.50 -16.76
C GLU A 108 11.18 37.16 -16.01
N THR A 109 9.98 36.58 -15.92
CA THR A 109 9.80 35.24 -15.37
C THR A 109 10.22 34.19 -16.40
N LEU A 110 11.23 33.39 -16.07
CA LEU A 110 11.76 32.34 -16.92
C LEU A 110 11.11 30.98 -16.63
N GLU A 111 10.87 30.70 -15.34
CA GLU A 111 10.33 29.42 -14.89
C GLU A 111 9.66 29.55 -13.51
N TRP A 112 8.96 28.48 -13.09
CA TRP A 112 8.38 28.34 -11.77
C TRP A 112 8.97 27.12 -11.06
N ALA A 113 9.18 27.23 -9.76
CA ALA A 113 9.71 26.16 -8.93
C ALA A 113 8.83 25.89 -7.71
N VAL A 114 8.67 24.64 -7.35
CA VAL A 114 8.19 24.25 -6.03
C VAL A 114 9.34 24.43 -5.05
N LYS A 115 9.13 25.24 -4.02
CA LYS A 115 10.07 25.46 -2.92
C LYS A 115 9.70 24.53 -1.77
N MET A 116 10.64 23.69 -1.34
CA MET A 116 10.46 22.71 -0.30
C MET A 116 11.57 22.84 0.75
N ARG A 117 11.32 22.35 1.96
CA ARG A 117 12.39 22.10 2.95
C ARG A 117 13.15 20.83 2.56
N ARG A 118 14.45 20.84 2.72
CA ARG A 118 15.30 19.66 2.49
C ARG A 118 15.04 18.61 3.57
N LEU A 119 14.81 17.37 3.12
CA LEU A 119 14.69 16.20 3.98
C LEU A 119 16.01 15.41 4.00
N PRO A 120 16.37 14.78 5.13
CA PRO A 120 17.56 13.94 5.24
C PRO A 120 17.35 12.62 4.50
N GLU A 121 18.21 12.28 3.54
CA GLU A 121 18.09 11.08 2.71
C GLU A 121 18.18 9.77 3.50
N GLU A 122 18.96 9.79 4.58
CA GLU A 122 19.10 8.67 5.51
C GLU A 122 17.81 8.34 6.27
N ALA A 123 16.87 9.30 6.35
CA ALA A 123 15.59 9.12 7.02
C ALA A 123 14.49 8.52 6.13
N THR A 124 14.77 8.24 4.85
CA THR A 124 13.79 7.52 4.02
C THR A 124 13.55 6.12 4.57
N LEU A 125 12.31 5.63 4.47
CA LEU A 125 11.98 4.26 4.85
C LEU A 125 12.89 3.25 4.14
N ALA A 126 13.21 3.48 2.85
CA ALA A 126 14.14 2.64 2.10
C ALA A 126 15.53 2.58 2.74
N SER A 127 16.07 3.72 3.18
CA SER A 127 17.36 3.79 3.87
C SER A 127 17.32 3.08 5.23
N VAL A 128 16.25 3.31 6.00
CA VAL A 128 16.05 2.67 7.31
C VAL A 128 15.93 1.15 7.17
N LEU A 129 15.17 0.67 6.19
CA LEU A 129 15.05 -0.78 5.91
C LEU A 129 16.38 -1.39 5.48
N LYS A 130 17.15 -0.73 4.61
CA LYS A 130 18.47 -1.22 4.16
C LYS A 130 19.50 -1.29 5.30
N THR A 131 19.42 -0.39 6.28
CA THR A 131 20.32 -0.38 7.43
C THR A 131 19.92 -1.32 8.57
N GLY A 132 18.66 -1.81 8.56
CA GLY A 132 18.17 -2.76 9.56
C GLY A 132 18.02 -2.14 10.96
N GLY A 133 17.44 -0.93 11.07
CA GLY A 133 17.26 -0.21 12.34
C GLY A 133 16.48 -1.01 13.40
N GLU A 134 16.76 -0.79 14.67
CA GLU A 134 16.20 -1.56 15.81
C GLU A 134 14.65 -1.57 15.86
N ASN A 135 13.98 -0.57 15.31
CA ASN A 135 12.53 -0.38 15.38
C ASN A 135 11.77 -0.75 14.11
N VAL A 136 12.42 -1.35 13.12
CA VAL A 136 11.79 -1.66 11.82
C VAL A 136 10.51 -2.49 11.98
N ASN A 137 10.51 -3.48 12.86
CA ASN A 137 9.37 -4.37 13.08
C ASN A 137 8.15 -3.68 13.74
N THR A 138 8.30 -2.44 14.21
CA THR A 138 7.18 -1.68 14.82
C THR A 138 6.54 -0.69 13.85
N LEU A 139 7.03 -0.58 12.62
CA LEU A 139 6.58 0.43 11.66
C LEU A 139 5.22 0.13 11.00
N ALA A 140 4.77 -1.13 11.00
CA ALA A 140 3.54 -1.52 10.31
C ALA A 140 2.30 -0.78 10.83
N GLU A 141 2.14 -0.66 12.16
CA GLU A 141 0.98 0.01 12.77
C GLU A 141 0.95 1.51 12.48
N PRO A 142 2.01 2.30 12.75
CA PRO A 142 2.00 3.74 12.45
C PRO A 142 1.84 4.04 10.94
N LEU A 143 2.46 3.26 10.06
CA LEU A 143 2.29 3.41 8.62
C LEU A 143 0.84 3.12 8.18
N ALA A 144 0.24 2.03 8.67
CA ALA A 144 -1.14 1.69 8.36
C ALA A 144 -2.12 2.78 8.83
N MET A 145 -1.94 3.29 10.05
CA MET A 145 -2.78 4.35 10.60
C MET A 145 -2.59 5.67 9.85
N ARG A 146 -1.35 6.01 9.46
CA ARG A 146 -1.07 7.21 8.66
C ARG A 146 -1.77 7.18 7.30
N LEU A 147 -1.73 6.03 6.62
CA LEU A 147 -2.41 5.85 5.34
C LEU A 147 -3.93 5.81 5.49
N PHE A 148 -4.44 5.19 6.55
CA PHE A 148 -5.87 5.22 6.86
C PHE A 148 -6.38 6.65 7.06
N GLU A 149 -5.70 7.46 7.88
CA GLU A 149 -6.03 8.87 8.09
C GLU A 149 -6.00 9.65 6.77
N PHE A 150 -5.00 9.42 5.94
CA PHE A 150 -4.86 10.08 4.64
C PHE A 150 -6.02 9.72 3.71
N HIS A 151 -6.24 8.43 3.44
CA HIS A 151 -7.28 7.97 2.52
C HIS A 151 -8.69 8.38 2.96
N LYS A 152 -8.93 8.46 4.27
CA LYS A 152 -10.22 8.94 4.82
C LYS A 152 -10.49 10.42 4.49
N THR A 153 -9.45 11.22 4.25
CA THR A 153 -9.57 12.65 3.92
C THR A 153 -9.46 12.93 2.42
N CYS A 154 -9.17 11.91 1.61
CA CYS A 154 -9.13 12.05 0.16
C CYS A 154 -10.54 12.26 -0.42
N GLU A 155 -10.63 13.03 -1.49
CA GLU A 155 -11.87 13.17 -2.24
C GLU A 155 -12.21 11.84 -2.91
N GLU A 156 -13.45 11.37 -2.69
CA GLU A 156 -13.99 10.23 -3.42
C GLU A 156 -14.18 10.62 -4.89
N VAL A 157 -13.80 9.72 -5.78
CA VAL A 157 -14.08 9.90 -7.20
C VAL A 157 -15.55 9.57 -7.42
N GLU A 158 -16.33 10.51 -8.00
CA GLU A 158 -17.67 10.17 -8.47
C GLU A 158 -17.58 8.91 -9.35
N ALA A 159 -18.47 7.96 -9.09
CA ALA A 159 -18.44 6.61 -9.68
C ALA A 159 -18.62 6.62 -11.21
N ASP A 160 -17.75 7.38 -11.89
CA ASP A 160 -17.59 7.31 -13.34
C ASP A 160 -16.65 6.13 -13.65
N VAL A 161 -17.25 5.07 -14.18
CA VAL A 161 -16.61 3.80 -14.56
C VAL A 161 -15.36 4.00 -15.45
N GLU A 162 -15.19 5.18 -16.03
CA GLU A 162 -14.05 5.51 -16.88
C GLU A 162 -12.74 5.67 -16.11
N PHE A 163 -12.75 5.98 -14.79
CA PHE A 163 -11.53 6.37 -14.07
C PHE A 163 -10.75 5.20 -13.46
N ALA A 164 -11.39 4.22 -12.86
CA ALA A 164 -10.71 3.12 -12.19
C ALA A 164 -11.51 1.80 -12.15
N GLY A 165 -12.53 1.69 -12.98
CA GLY A 165 -13.30 0.44 -13.12
C GLY A 165 -12.49 -0.67 -13.78
N PRO A 166 -13.02 -1.91 -13.82
CA PRO A 166 -12.33 -3.08 -14.37
C PRO A 166 -11.78 -2.87 -15.78
N LYS A 167 -12.54 -2.15 -16.62
CA LYS A 167 -12.13 -1.81 -17.99
C LYS A 167 -10.86 -0.96 -17.99
N LYS A 168 -10.77 0.04 -17.12
CA LYS A 168 -9.61 0.93 -17.03
C LYS A 168 -8.38 0.20 -16.51
N VAL A 169 -8.55 -0.64 -15.49
CA VAL A 169 -7.47 -1.48 -14.96
C VAL A 169 -6.95 -2.43 -16.05
N LYS A 170 -7.86 -2.99 -16.88
CA LYS A 170 -7.46 -3.79 -18.03
C LYS A 170 -6.69 -2.98 -19.08
N GLU A 171 -7.14 -1.78 -19.43
CA GLU A 171 -6.43 -0.89 -20.36
C GLU A 171 -5.01 -0.54 -19.88
N TRP A 172 -4.82 -0.31 -18.58
CA TRP A 172 -3.49 -0.12 -18.00
C TRP A 172 -2.61 -1.35 -18.22
N TRP A 173 -3.10 -2.54 -17.88
CA TRP A 173 -2.33 -3.77 -18.06
C TRP A 173 -2.01 -4.05 -19.53
N ASP A 174 -2.99 -3.95 -20.43
CA ASP A 174 -2.80 -4.20 -21.86
C ASP A 174 -1.70 -3.31 -22.45
N ARG A 175 -1.70 -2.04 -22.05
CA ARG A 175 -0.69 -1.08 -22.46
C ARG A 175 0.68 -1.40 -21.89
N GLU A 176 0.77 -1.61 -20.60
CA GLU A 176 2.03 -1.88 -19.92
C GLU A 176 2.69 -3.16 -20.45
N LEU A 177 1.89 -4.20 -20.70
CA LEU A 177 2.35 -5.44 -21.32
C LEU A 177 2.83 -5.24 -22.77
N ALA A 178 2.20 -4.34 -23.53
CA ALA A 178 2.65 -4.02 -24.89
C ALA A 178 3.99 -3.24 -24.88
N GLU A 179 4.17 -2.33 -23.95
CA GLU A 179 5.37 -1.48 -23.85
C GLU A 179 6.65 -2.24 -23.45
N VAL A 180 6.52 -3.45 -22.87
CA VAL A 180 7.69 -4.28 -22.48
C VAL A 180 8.14 -5.26 -23.57
N ALA A 181 7.52 -5.27 -24.74
CA ALA A 181 7.82 -6.23 -25.81
C ALA A 181 9.32 -6.27 -26.18
N ASP A 182 9.97 -5.12 -26.21
CA ASP A 182 11.41 -5.00 -26.54
C ASP A 182 12.35 -5.53 -25.43
N PHE A 183 11.83 -5.80 -24.23
CA PHE A 183 12.59 -6.32 -23.09
C PHE A 183 12.46 -7.83 -22.92
N ILE A 184 11.55 -8.49 -23.68
CA ILE A 184 11.38 -9.94 -23.65
C ILE A 184 12.67 -10.61 -24.13
N ASP A 185 13.09 -11.64 -23.39
CA ASP A 185 14.37 -12.36 -23.55
C ASP A 185 15.63 -11.51 -23.27
N PHE A 186 15.46 -10.29 -22.73
CA PHE A 186 16.56 -9.45 -22.27
C PHE A 186 16.51 -9.28 -20.74
N THR A 187 15.63 -8.44 -20.21
CA THR A 187 15.43 -8.28 -18.75
C THR A 187 14.18 -9.01 -18.25
N LEU A 188 13.25 -9.34 -19.15
CA LEU A 188 12.02 -10.07 -18.89
C LEU A 188 12.06 -11.43 -19.60
N PRO A 189 12.27 -12.57 -18.90
CA PRO A 189 12.20 -13.89 -19.51
C PRO A 189 10.83 -14.13 -20.17
N ARG A 190 10.82 -14.77 -21.34
CA ARG A 190 9.58 -15.04 -22.11
C ARG A 190 8.56 -15.84 -21.31
N GLU A 191 8.99 -16.86 -20.58
CA GLU A 191 8.13 -17.67 -19.72
C GLU A 191 7.47 -16.81 -18.64
N THR A 192 8.23 -15.88 -18.02
CA THR A 192 7.72 -14.91 -17.05
C THR A 192 6.64 -14.02 -17.66
N TYR A 193 6.90 -13.50 -18.88
CA TYR A 193 5.93 -12.66 -19.60
C TYR A 193 4.62 -13.43 -19.91
N GLU A 194 4.72 -14.64 -20.45
CA GLU A 194 3.55 -15.47 -20.79
C GLU A 194 2.74 -15.84 -19.54
N ARG A 195 3.42 -16.16 -18.44
CA ARG A 195 2.77 -16.42 -17.14
C ARG A 195 2.05 -15.19 -16.61
N LEU A 196 2.67 -14.00 -16.66
CA LEU A 196 2.04 -12.74 -16.25
C LEU A 196 0.81 -12.44 -17.10
N LEU A 197 0.93 -12.52 -18.44
CA LEU A 197 -0.17 -12.26 -19.36
C LEU A 197 -1.40 -13.12 -19.04
N THR A 198 -1.22 -14.44 -18.94
CA THR A 198 -2.30 -15.38 -18.62
C THR A 198 -2.89 -15.13 -17.23
N SER A 199 -2.05 -14.82 -16.25
CA SER A 199 -2.49 -14.60 -14.86
C SER A 199 -3.28 -13.31 -14.72
N VAL A 200 -2.84 -12.22 -15.37
CA VAL A 200 -3.55 -10.93 -15.37
C VAL A 200 -4.94 -11.07 -15.97
N GLU A 201 -5.06 -11.72 -17.13
CA GLU A 201 -6.38 -11.95 -17.77
C GLU A 201 -7.33 -12.71 -16.84
N LYS A 202 -6.84 -13.80 -16.23
CA LYS A 202 -7.62 -14.59 -15.28
C LYS A 202 -8.03 -13.80 -14.05
N MET A 203 -7.08 -13.06 -13.44
CA MET A 203 -7.35 -12.27 -12.23
C MET A 203 -8.32 -11.13 -12.49
N LEU A 204 -8.21 -10.43 -13.62
CA LEU A 204 -9.15 -9.38 -14.00
C LEU A 204 -10.57 -9.93 -14.17
N GLN A 205 -10.71 -11.11 -14.80
CA GLN A 205 -12.01 -11.76 -14.97
C GLN A 205 -12.61 -12.18 -13.61
N VAL A 206 -11.81 -12.81 -12.75
CA VAL A 206 -12.27 -13.29 -11.41
C VAL A 206 -12.65 -12.13 -10.50
N HIS A 207 -11.93 -11.02 -10.57
CA HIS A 207 -12.10 -9.90 -9.64
C HIS A 207 -12.91 -8.72 -10.21
N GLU A 208 -13.52 -8.86 -11.38
CA GLU A 208 -14.30 -7.80 -12.02
C GLU A 208 -15.38 -7.23 -11.10
N SER A 209 -16.15 -8.10 -10.44
CA SER A 209 -17.20 -7.69 -9.51
C SER A 209 -16.67 -6.98 -8.27
N VAL A 210 -15.50 -7.38 -7.76
CA VAL A 210 -14.85 -6.73 -6.62
C VAL A 210 -14.34 -5.35 -7.01
N LEU A 211 -13.73 -5.18 -8.18
CA LEU A 211 -13.30 -3.89 -8.70
C LEU A 211 -14.47 -2.91 -8.87
N LEU A 212 -15.61 -3.40 -9.41
CA LEU A 212 -16.83 -2.59 -9.54
C LEU A 212 -17.40 -2.20 -8.16
N GLN A 213 -17.52 -3.14 -7.25
CA GLN A 213 -18.01 -2.87 -5.89
C GLN A 213 -17.15 -1.81 -5.19
N ARG A 214 -15.82 -1.88 -5.31
CA ARG A 214 -14.91 -0.95 -4.67
C ARG A 214 -15.05 0.48 -5.23
N LEU A 215 -15.25 0.60 -6.54
CA LEU A 215 -15.56 1.90 -7.17
C LEU A 215 -16.90 2.46 -6.66
N GLU A 216 -17.96 1.64 -6.60
CA GLU A 216 -19.29 2.03 -6.15
C GLU A 216 -19.35 2.39 -4.66
N THR A 217 -18.43 1.86 -3.85
CA THR A 217 -18.38 2.09 -2.40
C THR A 217 -17.39 3.17 -1.98
N GLY A 218 -16.86 3.99 -2.93
CA GLY A 218 -16.00 5.13 -2.62
C GLY A 218 -14.56 4.74 -2.20
N LEU A 219 -14.09 3.53 -2.56
CA LEU A 219 -12.72 3.09 -2.27
C LEU A 219 -11.72 3.48 -3.37
N VAL A 220 -12.19 4.16 -4.40
CA VAL A 220 -11.37 4.86 -5.40
C VAL A 220 -11.33 6.33 -5.02
N VAL A 221 -10.13 6.84 -4.77
CA VAL A 221 -9.92 8.18 -4.23
C VAL A 221 -8.80 8.91 -4.96
N GLU A 222 -8.71 10.22 -4.75
CA GLU A 222 -7.54 10.99 -5.15
C GLU A 222 -6.36 10.70 -4.19
N GLY A 223 -5.69 9.57 -4.42
CA GLY A 223 -4.63 9.04 -3.58
C GLY A 223 -3.27 9.72 -3.77
N HIS A 224 -2.21 9.00 -3.39
CA HIS A 224 -0.82 9.42 -3.57
C HIS A 224 -0.29 9.08 -4.99
N GLY A 225 -0.60 7.89 -5.48
CA GLY A 225 -0.24 7.41 -6.82
C GLY A 225 1.17 6.86 -6.99
N ASP A 226 2.15 7.31 -6.18
CA ASP A 226 3.55 6.89 -6.25
C ASP A 226 4.14 6.57 -4.87
N LEU A 227 3.39 5.85 -4.04
CA LEU A 227 3.74 5.58 -2.65
C LEU A 227 4.72 4.40 -2.54
N HIS A 228 6.02 4.69 -2.51
CA HIS A 228 7.09 3.72 -2.27
C HIS A 228 8.04 4.15 -1.15
N CYS A 229 8.98 3.29 -0.75
CA CYS A 229 9.78 3.50 0.46
C CYS A 229 10.68 4.74 0.42
N ASP A 230 11.09 5.24 -0.75
CA ASP A 230 11.88 6.47 -0.85
C ASP A 230 11.05 7.74 -0.63
N HIS A 231 9.72 7.66 -0.72
CA HIS A 231 8.79 8.78 -0.51
C HIS A 231 8.24 8.84 0.93
N VAL A 232 8.60 7.91 1.79
CA VAL A 232 8.22 7.87 3.21
C VAL A 232 9.44 8.18 4.07
N TYR A 233 9.34 9.18 4.95
CA TYR A 233 10.42 9.62 5.85
C TYR A 233 10.04 9.36 7.30
N LEU A 234 11.01 8.86 8.08
CA LEU A 234 10.94 8.68 9.53
C LEU A 234 11.80 9.75 10.19
N LEU A 235 11.16 10.83 10.61
CA LEU A 235 11.83 11.99 11.22
C LEU A 235 11.71 11.94 12.74
N ASP A 236 12.59 12.70 13.43
CA ASP A 236 12.38 12.97 14.83
C ASP A 236 11.01 13.67 15.03
N PRO A 237 10.09 13.12 15.84
CA PRO A 237 8.78 13.71 16.09
C PRO A 237 8.83 15.14 16.65
N PHE A 238 9.93 15.53 17.28
CA PHE A 238 10.16 16.89 17.80
C PHE A 238 10.75 17.84 16.76
N SER A 239 11.13 17.34 15.59
CA SER A 239 11.61 18.16 14.47
C SER A 239 10.47 19.01 13.88
N GLU A 240 10.78 20.26 13.50
CA GLU A 240 9.87 21.10 12.73
C GLU A 240 9.44 20.45 11.39
N LEU A 241 10.27 19.57 10.83
CA LEU A 241 9.99 18.85 9.60
C LEU A 241 8.89 17.81 9.76
N ALA A 242 8.68 17.28 10.97
CA ALA A 242 7.63 16.30 11.27
C ALA A 242 6.21 16.89 11.37
N SER A 243 6.03 18.21 11.16
CA SER A 243 4.72 18.89 11.19
C SER A 243 3.93 18.69 12.49
N GLY A 244 4.63 18.52 13.62
CA GLY A 244 4.01 18.24 14.93
C GLY A 244 3.43 16.83 15.07
N ARG A 245 3.74 15.92 14.16
CA ARG A 245 3.30 14.52 14.22
C ARG A 245 4.13 13.73 15.23
N SER A 246 3.45 13.11 16.17
CA SER A 246 4.07 12.26 17.19
C SER A 246 4.67 10.96 16.66
N ASP A 247 4.28 10.53 15.44
CA ASP A 247 4.81 9.36 14.76
C ASP A 247 6.06 9.67 13.91
N GLY A 248 6.35 10.95 13.65
CA GLY A 248 7.46 11.39 12.80
C GLY A 248 7.34 11.00 11.33
N LEU A 249 6.18 10.46 10.88
CA LEU A 249 5.97 9.98 9.52
C LEU A 249 5.60 11.15 8.60
N VAL A 250 6.44 11.39 7.59
CA VAL A 250 6.22 12.37 6.54
C VAL A 250 6.25 11.64 5.20
N ILE A 251 5.23 11.87 4.36
CA ILE A 251 5.09 11.23 3.05
C ILE A 251 5.08 12.35 2.00
N VAL A 252 5.88 12.20 0.95
CA VAL A 252 6.13 13.23 -0.06
C VAL A 252 6.03 12.65 -1.48
N ASP A 253 6.03 13.54 -2.47
CA ASP A 253 6.14 13.23 -3.91
C ASP A 253 4.96 12.42 -4.48
N GLY A 254 3.74 12.74 -3.99
CA GLY A 254 2.51 12.26 -4.63
C GLY A 254 2.33 12.88 -6.00
N ILE A 255 1.71 12.13 -6.93
CA ILE A 255 1.54 12.52 -8.33
C ILE A 255 0.63 13.74 -8.45
N GLU A 256 1.11 14.79 -9.10
CA GLU A 256 0.36 16.01 -9.39
C GLU A 256 -0.26 16.04 -10.77
N PHE A 257 0.22 15.22 -11.71
CA PHE A 257 -0.30 15.15 -13.07
C PHE A 257 -1.35 14.05 -13.18
N ASN A 258 -2.41 14.32 -13.93
CA ASN A 258 -3.56 13.42 -14.02
C ASN A 258 -4.18 13.41 -15.43
N ASP A 259 -3.39 13.65 -16.48
CA ASP A 259 -3.93 13.70 -17.82
C ASP A 259 -4.55 12.36 -18.23
N TRP A 260 -3.99 11.67 -19.17
CA TRP A 260 -4.63 10.49 -19.76
C TRP A 260 -4.61 9.23 -18.89
N PHE A 261 -3.60 9.07 -17.99
CA PHE A 261 -3.45 7.86 -17.15
C PHE A 261 -4.30 7.87 -15.91
N GLN A 262 -4.62 9.04 -15.40
CA GLN A 262 -5.41 9.24 -14.19
C GLN A 262 -4.88 8.46 -12.96
N PHE A 263 -3.55 8.28 -12.88
CA PHE A 263 -2.88 7.56 -11.79
C PHE A 263 -3.09 8.16 -10.40
N ARG A 264 -3.71 9.32 -10.32
CA ARG A 264 -4.09 9.99 -9.09
C ARG A 264 -5.41 9.48 -8.53
N TYR A 265 -6.30 9.01 -9.41
CA TYR A 265 -7.58 8.41 -9.04
C TYR A 265 -7.45 6.91 -9.00
N LEU A 266 -7.15 6.39 -7.80
CA LEU A 266 -6.79 4.99 -7.59
C LEU A 266 -7.61 4.37 -6.48
N ASP A 267 -7.83 3.07 -6.61
CA ASP A 267 -8.21 2.26 -5.45
C ASP A 267 -7.16 2.43 -4.33
N VAL A 268 -7.59 2.68 -3.09
CA VAL A 268 -6.68 2.81 -1.93
C VAL A 268 -5.71 1.62 -1.82
N GLY A 269 -6.10 0.46 -2.33
CA GLY A 269 -5.28 -0.73 -2.40
C GLY A 269 -4.03 -0.58 -3.28
N TYR A 270 -4.03 0.32 -4.27
CA TYR A 270 -2.84 0.58 -5.10
C TYR A 270 -1.73 1.30 -4.35
N ASP A 271 -2.06 2.31 -3.53
CA ASP A 271 -1.05 2.99 -2.70
C ASP A 271 -0.42 2.02 -1.70
N LEU A 272 -1.26 1.24 -0.99
CA LEU A 272 -0.79 0.20 -0.08
C LEU A 272 0.05 -0.86 -0.78
N ALA A 273 -0.38 -1.30 -1.97
CA ALA A 273 0.31 -2.32 -2.74
C ALA A 273 1.69 -1.86 -3.18
N PHE A 274 1.86 -0.58 -3.55
CA PHE A 274 3.15 -0.07 -3.96
C PHE A 274 4.14 -0.08 -2.79
N LEU A 275 3.74 0.49 -1.65
CA LEU A 275 4.59 0.49 -0.46
C LEU A 275 4.92 -0.95 -0.01
N ALA A 276 3.92 -1.82 0.05
CA ALA A 276 4.10 -3.22 0.46
C ALA A 276 4.99 -4.01 -0.52
N MET A 277 4.84 -3.80 -1.83
CA MET A 277 5.68 -4.40 -2.86
C MET A 277 7.13 -3.96 -2.71
N ASP A 278 7.37 -2.66 -2.51
CA ASP A 278 8.71 -2.11 -2.39
C ASP A 278 9.41 -2.57 -1.09
N MET A 279 8.66 -2.64 0.04
CA MET A 279 9.14 -3.28 1.28
C MET A 279 9.51 -4.75 1.05
N THR A 280 8.71 -5.49 0.27
CA THR A 280 8.99 -6.89 -0.08
C THR A 280 10.27 -7.00 -0.93
N ALA A 281 10.46 -6.12 -1.91
CA ALA A 281 11.67 -6.05 -2.72
C ALA A 281 12.93 -5.78 -1.88
N LEU A 282 12.78 -5.05 -0.77
CA LEU A 282 13.84 -4.81 0.22
C LEU A 282 14.03 -5.95 1.23
N GLY A 283 13.27 -7.05 1.14
CA GLY A 283 13.39 -8.24 2.01
C GLY A 283 12.48 -8.22 3.24
N TYR A 284 11.53 -7.29 3.33
CA TYR A 284 10.62 -7.12 4.47
C TYR A 284 9.19 -7.56 4.18
N GLU A 285 9.01 -8.73 3.57
CA GLU A 285 7.69 -9.28 3.19
C GLU A 285 6.74 -9.40 4.39
N SER A 286 7.23 -9.89 5.54
CA SER A 286 6.39 -10.02 6.74
C SER A 286 5.85 -8.67 7.23
N LEU A 287 6.69 -7.64 7.25
CA LEU A 287 6.31 -6.27 7.62
C LEU A 287 5.32 -5.67 6.61
N ALA A 288 5.53 -5.92 5.32
CA ALA A 288 4.64 -5.49 4.24
C ALA A 288 3.23 -6.10 4.38
N ASN A 289 3.15 -7.39 4.69
CA ASN A 289 1.87 -8.07 4.89
C ASN A 289 1.20 -7.63 6.20
N GLU A 290 1.96 -7.38 7.26
CA GLU A 290 1.45 -6.80 8.50
C GLU A 290 0.89 -5.40 8.30
N LEU A 291 1.58 -4.53 7.56
CA LEU A 291 1.11 -3.18 7.20
C LEU A 291 -0.28 -3.24 6.56
N VAL A 292 -0.45 -4.06 5.52
CA VAL A 292 -1.74 -4.19 4.83
C VAL A 292 -2.79 -4.84 5.75
N GLY A 293 -2.42 -5.85 6.54
CA GLY A 293 -3.32 -6.46 7.51
C GLY A 293 -3.84 -5.48 8.57
N ARG A 294 -2.99 -4.60 9.08
CA ARG A 294 -3.38 -3.53 10.02
C ARG A 294 -4.30 -2.50 9.37
N TYR A 295 -4.04 -2.15 8.12
CA TYR A 295 -4.91 -1.26 7.37
C TYR A 295 -6.29 -1.89 7.13
N ILE A 296 -6.37 -3.18 6.76
CA ILE A 296 -7.62 -3.93 6.63
C ILE A 296 -8.43 -3.90 7.94
N ILE A 297 -7.77 -4.10 9.08
CA ILE A 297 -8.43 -4.05 10.39
C ILE A 297 -8.95 -2.64 10.69
N ALA A 298 -8.15 -1.60 10.42
CA ALA A 298 -8.52 -0.21 10.68
C ALA A 298 -9.73 0.25 9.86
N THR A 299 -9.84 -0.24 8.62
CA THR A 299 -10.93 0.12 7.69
C THR A 299 -12.11 -0.84 7.74
N GLY A 300 -11.90 -2.10 8.11
CA GLY A 300 -12.86 -3.19 7.95
C GLY A 300 -13.09 -3.63 6.51
N ASP A 301 -12.24 -3.21 5.59
CA ASP A 301 -12.33 -3.52 4.16
C ASP A 301 -12.03 -5.01 3.90
N GLN A 302 -13.09 -5.80 3.76
CA GLN A 302 -13.01 -7.25 3.56
C GLN A 302 -12.53 -7.64 2.16
N THR A 303 -12.50 -6.70 1.21
CA THR A 303 -12.17 -6.94 -0.20
C THR A 303 -10.77 -6.49 -0.59
N LEU A 304 -10.12 -5.66 0.22
CA LEU A 304 -8.78 -5.12 -0.08
C LEU A 304 -7.74 -6.23 -0.30
N SER A 305 -7.74 -7.25 0.55
CA SER A 305 -6.80 -8.38 0.49
C SER A 305 -6.90 -9.16 -0.82
N VAL A 306 -8.11 -9.29 -1.37
CA VAL A 306 -8.37 -10.02 -2.63
C VAL A 306 -7.63 -9.40 -3.82
N LEU A 307 -7.52 -8.07 -3.85
CA LEU A 307 -6.87 -7.34 -4.94
C LEU A 307 -5.36 -7.10 -4.72
N GLN A 308 -4.83 -7.36 -3.51
CA GLN A 308 -3.41 -7.12 -3.23
C GLN A 308 -2.45 -7.84 -4.18
N PRO A 309 -2.65 -9.13 -4.54
CA PRO A 309 -1.78 -9.78 -5.52
C PRO A 309 -1.77 -9.07 -6.88
N LEU A 310 -2.93 -8.68 -7.40
CA LEU A 310 -3.05 -7.98 -8.68
C LEU A 310 -2.36 -6.59 -8.64
N HIS A 311 -2.59 -5.83 -7.56
CA HIS A 311 -2.03 -4.49 -7.41
C HIS A 311 -0.50 -4.53 -7.19
N ARG A 312 0.00 -5.42 -6.35
CA ARG A 312 1.46 -5.59 -6.12
C ARG A 312 2.16 -6.09 -7.38
N MET A 313 1.54 -7.01 -8.12
CA MET A 313 2.05 -7.51 -9.40
C MET A 313 2.20 -6.35 -10.40
N PHE A 314 1.19 -5.47 -10.50
CA PHE A 314 1.23 -4.29 -11.36
C PHE A 314 2.39 -3.36 -10.99
N ARG A 315 2.55 -3.04 -9.70
CA ARG A 315 3.61 -2.14 -9.23
C ARG A 315 5.01 -2.72 -9.45
N ALA A 316 5.21 -4.01 -9.17
CA ALA A 316 6.46 -4.69 -9.46
C ALA A 316 6.77 -4.70 -10.96
N PHE A 317 5.76 -4.96 -11.80
CA PHE A 317 5.89 -4.93 -13.26
C PHE A 317 6.34 -3.55 -13.76
N ILE A 318 5.70 -2.47 -13.29
CA ILE A 318 6.08 -1.09 -13.63
C ILE A 318 7.53 -0.79 -13.23
N ARG A 319 7.97 -1.18 -12.02
CA ARG A 319 9.36 -1.00 -11.58
C ARG A 319 10.34 -1.74 -12.48
N GLY A 320 10.03 -2.98 -12.86
CA GLY A 320 10.82 -3.76 -13.81
C GLY A 320 10.93 -3.09 -15.18
N LYS A 321 9.80 -2.56 -15.70
CA LYS A 321 9.77 -1.79 -16.95
C LYS A 321 10.65 -0.54 -16.89
N ILE A 322 10.50 0.28 -15.85
CA ILE A 322 11.26 1.52 -15.68
C ILE A 322 12.77 1.22 -15.59
N ALA A 323 13.17 0.21 -14.81
CA ALA A 323 14.56 -0.21 -14.72
C ALA A 323 15.10 -0.69 -16.08
N SER A 324 14.30 -1.42 -16.88
CA SER A 324 14.65 -1.87 -18.23
C SER A 324 14.86 -0.70 -19.20
N ILE A 325 13.96 0.29 -19.18
CA ILE A 325 14.07 1.51 -19.99
C ILE A 325 15.34 2.28 -19.60
N THR A 326 15.56 2.48 -18.31
CA THR A 326 16.75 3.21 -17.82
C THR A 326 18.04 2.49 -18.19
N ALA A 327 18.07 1.14 -18.18
CA ALA A 327 19.24 0.36 -18.59
C ALA A 327 19.64 0.55 -20.07
N GLN A 328 18.73 1.05 -20.91
CA GLN A 328 19.04 1.35 -22.32
C GLN A 328 19.72 2.72 -22.53
N ASP A 329 19.81 3.55 -21.50
CA ASP A 329 20.50 4.84 -21.62
C ASP A 329 21.97 4.64 -22.03
N SER A 330 22.34 5.27 -23.14
CA SER A 330 23.69 5.19 -23.71
C SER A 330 24.77 5.86 -22.85
N GLY A 331 24.38 6.77 -21.94
CA GLY A 331 25.27 7.48 -21.03
C GLY A 331 25.73 6.66 -19.82
N LEU A 332 25.12 5.49 -19.58
CA LEU A 332 25.45 4.65 -18.42
C LEU A 332 26.77 3.89 -18.58
N SER A 333 27.50 3.77 -17.46
CA SER A 333 28.60 2.81 -17.37
C SER A 333 28.11 1.37 -17.49
N LYS A 334 28.98 0.43 -17.92
CA LYS A 334 28.63 -1.00 -18.03
C LYS A 334 28.14 -1.59 -16.70
N ASP A 335 28.74 -1.18 -15.59
CA ASP A 335 28.37 -1.68 -14.25
C ASP A 335 27.03 -1.11 -13.79
N ALA A 336 26.75 0.16 -14.07
CA ALA A 336 25.45 0.77 -13.77
C ALA A 336 24.33 0.12 -14.59
N ARG A 337 24.56 -0.11 -15.88
CA ARG A 337 23.63 -0.82 -16.75
C ARG A 337 23.32 -2.21 -16.23
N LYS A 338 24.37 -3.00 -15.90
CA LYS A 338 24.19 -4.36 -15.39
C LYS A 338 23.41 -4.41 -14.07
N LYS A 339 23.61 -3.42 -13.19
CA LYS A 339 22.79 -3.31 -11.96
C LYS A 339 21.32 -3.12 -12.28
N LEU A 340 20.98 -2.23 -13.21
CA LEU A 340 19.60 -1.99 -13.63
C LEU A 340 18.97 -3.20 -14.33
N GLU A 341 19.74 -3.95 -15.14
CA GLU A 341 19.27 -5.19 -15.76
C GLU A 341 18.91 -6.25 -14.70
N ILE A 342 19.75 -6.41 -13.66
CA ILE A 342 19.48 -7.31 -12.53
C ILE A 342 18.25 -6.82 -11.74
N GLU A 343 18.18 -5.54 -11.46
CA GLU A 343 17.04 -4.93 -10.76
C GLU A 343 15.72 -5.16 -11.52
N ALA A 344 15.72 -4.92 -12.85
CA ALA A 344 14.57 -5.16 -13.70
C ALA A 344 14.09 -6.62 -13.63
N SER A 345 15.04 -7.57 -13.81
CA SER A 345 14.73 -9.00 -13.74
C SER A 345 14.21 -9.43 -12.36
N SER A 346 14.72 -8.82 -11.29
CA SER A 346 14.24 -9.07 -9.92
C SER A 346 12.82 -8.60 -9.71
N TYR A 347 12.45 -7.42 -10.22
CA TYR A 347 11.08 -6.92 -10.14
C TYR A 347 10.10 -7.74 -11.00
N PHE A 348 10.48 -8.19 -12.19
CA PHE A 348 9.63 -9.09 -12.98
C PHE A 348 9.45 -10.45 -12.29
N SER A 349 10.49 -10.98 -11.66
CA SER A 349 10.38 -12.20 -10.85
C SER A 349 9.47 -11.99 -9.64
N LEU A 350 9.57 -10.84 -8.98
CA LEU A 350 8.68 -10.47 -7.88
C LEU A 350 7.22 -10.35 -8.35
N ALA A 351 6.98 -9.75 -9.53
CA ALA A 351 5.65 -9.66 -10.11
C ALA A 351 5.00 -11.04 -10.30
N VAL A 352 5.73 -12.00 -10.87
CA VAL A 352 5.27 -13.39 -10.99
C VAL A 352 5.04 -14.05 -9.64
N GLY A 353 5.86 -13.72 -8.64
CA GLY A 353 5.72 -14.23 -7.28
C GLY A 353 4.37 -13.85 -6.61
N TYR A 354 3.67 -12.84 -7.09
CA TYR A 354 2.33 -12.49 -6.63
C TYR A 354 1.20 -13.24 -7.34
N VAL A 355 1.50 -14.07 -8.35
CA VAL A 355 0.49 -14.93 -8.97
C VAL A 355 0.07 -15.98 -7.96
N PRO A 356 -1.24 -16.10 -7.60
CA PRO A 356 -1.70 -17.12 -6.66
C PRO A 356 -1.35 -18.53 -7.16
N GLU A 357 -0.64 -19.29 -6.35
CA GLU A 357 -0.22 -20.66 -6.69
C GLU A 357 -1.24 -21.74 -6.32
N LEU A 358 -2.29 -21.37 -5.58
CA LEU A 358 -3.31 -22.32 -5.16
C LEU A 358 -4.13 -22.81 -6.35
N SER A 359 -4.01 -24.09 -6.67
CA SER A 359 -4.77 -24.75 -7.77
C SER A 359 -6.26 -24.87 -7.46
N GLN A 360 -6.63 -24.86 -6.17
CA GLN A 360 -8.01 -24.93 -5.69
C GLN A 360 -8.23 -23.92 -4.57
N PRO A 361 -9.46 -23.34 -4.46
CA PRO A 361 -9.77 -22.45 -3.36
C PRO A 361 -9.69 -23.16 -2.00
N MET A 362 -9.42 -22.38 -0.95
CA MET A 362 -9.25 -22.84 0.41
C MET A 362 -10.04 -21.99 1.39
N SER A 363 -10.52 -22.61 2.48
CA SER A 363 -11.05 -21.92 3.66
C SER A 363 -10.15 -22.12 4.87
N VAL A 364 -9.63 -21.01 5.41
CA VAL A 364 -8.88 -21.00 6.68
C VAL A 364 -9.84 -20.56 7.80
N VAL A 365 -10.17 -21.47 8.71
CA VAL A 365 -11.08 -21.19 9.82
C VAL A 365 -10.27 -20.87 11.06
N MET A 366 -10.34 -19.62 11.53
CA MET A 366 -9.65 -19.19 12.75
C MET A 366 -10.44 -19.57 13.99
N CYS A 367 -9.77 -19.96 15.06
CA CYS A 367 -10.39 -20.33 16.33
C CYS A 367 -9.60 -19.77 17.52
N GLY A 368 -10.31 -19.31 18.56
CA GLY A 368 -9.70 -18.79 19.80
C GLY A 368 -10.50 -17.64 20.38
N VAL A 369 -10.26 -17.31 21.65
CA VAL A 369 -10.97 -16.26 22.39
C VAL A 369 -10.59 -14.84 21.95
N SER A 370 -11.33 -13.82 22.34
CA SER A 370 -10.96 -12.42 22.16
C SER A 370 -9.61 -12.13 22.82
N GLY A 371 -8.80 -11.28 22.22
CA GLY A 371 -7.43 -11.00 22.70
C GLY A 371 -6.37 -11.98 22.20
N SER A 372 -6.72 -13.10 21.54
CA SER A 372 -5.73 -14.07 21.07
C SER A 372 -4.90 -13.61 19.85
N GLY A 373 -5.26 -12.52 19.18
CA GLY A 373 -4.52 -12.00 18.02
C GLY A 373 -5.04 -12.48 16.66
N LYS A 374 -6.11 -13.29 16.63
CA LYS A 374 -6.68 -13.86 15.40
C LYS A 374 -6.84 -12.87 14.25
N SER A 375 -7.42 -11.71 14.51
CA SER A 375 -7.75 -10.76 13.43
C SER A 375 -6.51 -10.22 12.74
N LEU A 376 -5.43 -9.94 13.48
CA LEU A 376 -4.19 -9.49 12.87
C LEU A 376 -3.53 -10.61 12.07
N ILE A 377 -3.49 -11.83 12.61
CA ILE A 377 -3.00 -13.02 11.89
C ILE A 377 -3.82 -13.22 10.62
N SER A 378 -5.15 -13.22 10.72
CA SER A 378 -6.09 -13.42 9.60
C SER A 378 -5.91 -12.38 8.48
N ALA A 379 -5.87 -11.11 8.85
CA ALA A 379 -5.72 -10.02 7.88
C ALA A 379 -4.34 -10.04 7.21
N THR A 380 -3.28 -10.38 7.97
CA THR A 380 -1.91 -10.53 7.45
C THR A 380 -1.81 -11.69 6.45
N LEU A 381 -2.40 -12.84 6.78
CA LEU A 381 -2.47 -13.99 5.87
C LEU A 381 -3.32 -13.67 4.63
N ALA A 382 -4.45 -13.01 4.81
CA ALA A 382 -5.29 -12.58 3.71
C ALA A 382 -4.53 -11.65 2.75
N SER A 383 -3.76 -10.70 3.28
CA SER A 383 -2.89 -9.83 2.49
C SER A 383 -1.82 -10.60 1.71
N LYS A 384 -1.21 -11.61 2.33
CA LYS A 384 -0.16 -12.42 1.72
C LYS A 384 -0.67 -13.24 0.52
N TYR A 385 -1.78 -13.92 0.71
CA TYR A 385 -2.30 -14.90 -0.25
C TYR A 385 -3.43 -14.37 -1.14
N GLY A 386 -3.90 -13.15 -0.92
CA GLY A 386 -5.06 -12.61 -1.61
C GLY A 386 -6.39 -13.24 -1.19
N PHE A 387 -6.50 -13.79 0.01
CA PHE A 387 -7.74 -14.39 0.52
C PHE A 387 -8.74 -13.31 0.90
N ALA A 388 -10.03 -13.57 0.72
CA ALA A 388 -11.06 -12.69 1.26
C ALA A 388 -11.06 -12.81 2.80
N TRP A 389 -10.97 -11.66 3.49
CA TRP A 389 -10.98 -11.61 4.95
C TRP A 389 -12.40 -11.39 5.47
N LEU A 390 -13.03 -12.45 5.97
CA LEU A 390 -14.39 -12.43 6.48
C LEU A 390 -14.37 -12.40 8.02
N ASN A 391 -14.46 -11.18 8.57
CA ASN A 391 -14.42 -10.96 10.01
C ASN A 391 -15.82 -10.82 10.61
N SER A 392 -16.10 -11.53 11.69
CA SER A 392 -17.42 -11.58 12.33
C SER A 392 -17.88 -10.22 12.88
N ASP A 393 -16.96 -9.40 13.42
CA ASP A 393 -17.31 -8.09 13.95
C ASP A 393 -17.56 -7.08 12.81
N ALA A 394 -16.79 -7.14 11.72
CA ALA A 394 -17.02 -6.35 10.50
C ALA A 394 -18.38 -6.68 9.87
N ILE A 395 -18.69 -7.97 9.71
CA ILE A 395 -19.98 -8.43 9.17
C ILE A 395 -21.13 -7.98 10.07
N ARG A 396 -20.97 -8.05 11.39
CA ARG A 396 -21.97 -7.56 12.34
C ARG A 396 -22.24 -6.07 12.16
N LYS A 397 -21.19 -5.25 12.08
CA LYS A 397 -21.33 -3.79 11.86
C LYS A 397 -22.01 -3.49 10.51
N GLU A 398 -21.62 -4.18 9.45
CA GLU A 398 -22.25 -4.10 8.13
C GLU A 398 -23.76 -4.41 8.19
N MET A 399 -24.17 -5.48 8.89
CA MET A 399 -25.59 -5.87 9.04
C MET A 399 -26.45 -4.78 9.71
N PHE A 400 -25.85 -3.94 10.54
CA PHE A 400 -26.54 -2.86 11.24
C PHE A 400 -26.26 -1.46 10.67
N GLY A 401 -25.51 -1.36 9.57
CA GLY A 401 -25.17 -0.07 8.95
C GLY A 401 -24.31 0.83 9.84
N VAL A 402 -23.45 0.24 10.69
CA VAL A 402 -22.58 0.96 11.63
C VAL A 402 -21.15 0.93 11.09
N ALA A 403 -20.50 2.09 11.09
CA ALA A 403 -19.11 2.19 10.60
C ALA A 403 -18.13 1.41 11.47
N VAL A 404 -17.06 0.91 10.86
CA VAL A 404 -15.94 0.32 11.60
C VAL A 404 -15.32 1.38 12.51
N GLY A 405 -15.11 1.04 13.80
CA GLY A 405 -14.64 1.99 14.81
C GLY A 405 -15.76 2.62 15.65
N GLU A 406 -17.01 2.50 15.25
CA GLU A 406 -18.16 2.85 16.10
C GLU A 406 -18.62 1.65 16.93
N GLU A 407 -19.03 1.86 18.19
CA GLU A 407 -19.49 0.79 19.07
C GLU A 407 -20.94 0.38 18.76
N LEU A 408 -21.18 -0.91 18.75
CA LEU A 408 -22.53 -1.47 18.71
C LEU A 408 -23.13 -1.59 20.11
N SER A 409 -24.43 -1.38 20.22
CA SER A 409 -25.13 -1.61 21.49
C SER A 409 -25.00 -3.08 21.92
N PRO A 410 -24.90 -3.37 23.25
CA PRO A 410 -24.76 -4.76 23.76
C PRO A 410 -25.85 -5.73 23.30
N SER A 411 -27.06 -5.24 22.98
CA SER A 411 -28.14 -6.05 22.45
C SER A 411 -27.84 -6.69 21.09
N LYS A 412 -26.88 -6.13 20.34
CA LYS A 412 -26.42 -6.65 19.04
C LYS A 412 -25.45 -7.84 19.15
N TYR A 413 -25.15 -8.27 20.37
CA TYR A 413 -24.30 -9.43 20.70
C TYR A 413 -25.08 -10.60 21.32
N SER A 414 -26.44 -10.61 21.16
CA SER A 414 -27.25 -11.77 21.58
C SER A 414 -26.87 -13.03 20.78
N ASP A 415 -27.22 -14.20 21.33
CA ASP A 415 -26.93 -15.47 20.68
C ASP A 415 -27.60 -15.60 19.31
N ASP A 416 -28.86 -15.13 19.18
CA ASP A 416 -29.60 -15.14 17.91
C ASP A 416 -28.91 -14.27 16.84
N ILE A 417 -28.45 -13.06 17.20
CA ILE A 417 -27.74 -12.18 16.28
C ILE A 417 -26.37 -12.79 15.95
N SER A 418 -25.69 -13.38 16.92
CA SER A 418 -24.43 -14.05 16.68
C SER A 418 -24.58 -15.21 15.70
N GLN A 419 -25.65 -15.98 15.80
CA GLN A 419 -26.00 -17.02 14.84
C GLN A 419 -26.18 -16.43 13.41
N GLN A 420 -26.93 -15.35 13.26
CA GLN A 420 -27.13 -14.68 11.98
C GLN A 420 -25.81 -14.15 11.37
N VAL A 421 -24.87 -13.64 12.20
CA VAL A 421 -23.56 -13.21 11.75
C VAL A 421 -22.76 -14.41 11.18
N TYR A 422 -22.79 -15.55 11.85
CA TYR A 422 -22.13 -16.78 11.33
C TYR A 422 -22.79 -17.24 10.04
N GLU A 423 -24.11 -17.23 9.94
CA GLU A 423 -24.84 -17.59 8.71
C GLU A 423 -24.44 -16.66 7.56
N LYS A 424 -24.38 -15.33 7.82
CA LYS A 424 -23.97 -14.36 6.82
C LYS A 424 -22.49 -14.52 6.39
N MET A 425 -21.62 -14.83 7.33
CA MET A 425 -20.21 -15.12 7.05
C MET A 425 -20.09 -16.36 6.15
N VAL A 426 -20.88 -17.37 6.40
CA VAL A 426 -20.98 -18.61 5.62
C VAL A 426 -21.48 -18.31 4.19
N GLU A 427 -22.55 -17.51 4.03
CA GLU A 427 -23.05 -17.09 2.72
C GLU A 427 -21.96 -16.38 1.90
N LYS A 428 -21.24 -15.43 2.52
CA LYS A 428 -20.14 -14.72 1.88
C LYS A 428 -19.03 -15.68 1.49
N ALA A 429 -18.65 -16.62 2.36
CA ALA A 429 -17.63 -17.62 2.07
C ALA A 429 -18.02 -18.52 0.89
N GLN A 430 -19.28 -18.98 0.84
CA GLN A 430 -19.80 -19.77 -0.29
C GLN A 430 -19.68 -19.00 -1.61
N LEU A 431 -20.02 -17.72 -1.59
CA LEU A 431 -19.94 -16.86 -2.78
C LEU A 431 -18.48 -16.74 -3.27
N PHE A 432 -17.55 -16.38 -2.39
CA PHE A 432 -16.12 -16.26 -2.76
C PHE A 432 -15.54 -17.58 -3.26
N ILE A 433 -15.78 -18.68 -2.55
CA ILE A 433 -15.27 -20.01 -2.93
C ILE A 433 -15.86 -20.45 -4.28
N SER A 434 -17.15 -20.18 -4.56
CA SER A 434 -17.78 -20.52 -5.83
C SER A 434 -17.17 -19.80 -7.03
N TYR A 435 -16.57 -18.64 -6.82
CA TYR A 435 -15.80 -17.89 -7.82
C TYR A 435 -14.30 -18.26 -7.84
N GLY A 436 -13.90 -19.33 -7.11
CA GLY A 436 -12.50 -19.77 -7.07
C GLY A 436 -11.62 -18.97 -6.11
N GLN A 437 -12.22 -18.13 -5.25
CA GLN A 437 -11.51 -17.28 -4.30
C GLN A 437 -11.41 -17.95 -2.93
N SER A 438 -10.20 -18.01 -2.37
CA SER A 438 -9.95 -18.50 -1.01
C SER A 438 -10.42 -17.47 0.05
N VAL A 439 -10.73 -17.97 1.26
CA VAL A 439 -11.25 -17.14 2.34
C VAL A 439 -10.54 -17.42 3.68
N VAL A 440 -10.46 -16.41 4.53
CA VAL A 440 -10.13 -16.55 5.95
C VAL A 440 -11.36 -16.18 6.77
N LEU A 441 -11.90 -17.12 7.56
CA LEU A 441 -13.05 -16.92 8.44
C LEU A 441 -12.55 -16.51 9.83
N ASP A 442 -12.53 -15.20 10.09
CA ASP A 442 -12.05 -14.60 11.32
C ASP A 442 -13.18 -14.39 12.32
N ALA A 443 -13.39 -15.41 13.13
CA ALA A 443 -14.33 -15.39 14.25
C ALA A 443 -13.75 -16.19 15.43
N THR A 444 -14.42 -16.14 16.58
CA THR A 444 -13.97 -16.88 17.75
C THR A 444 -14.12 -18.39 17.61
N HIS A 445 -15.13 -18.87 16.86
CA HIS A 445 -15.43 -20.30 16.65
C HIS A 445 -15.31 -21.13 17.94
N LEU A 446 -15.97 -20.65 19.02
CA LEU A 446 -15.80 -21.18 20.37
C LEU A 446 -16.25 -22.63 20.52
N THR A 447 -17.28 -23.04 19.77
CA THR A 447 -17.84 -24.38 19.87
C THR A 447 -17.44 -25.24 18.68
N ARG A 448 -17.37 -26.57 18.95
CA ARG A 448 -17.11 -27.54 17.89
C ARG A 448 -18.12 -27.43 16.73
N ALA A 449 -19.40 -27.19 17.03
CA ALA A 449 -20.44 -27.05 16.03
C ALA A 449 -20.16 -25.89 15.07
N GLN A 450 -19.75 -24.73 15.60
CA GLN A 450 -19.37 -23.57 14.76
C GLN A 450 -18.20 -23.89 13.83
N ARG A 451 -17.16 -24.55 14.35
CA ARG A 451 -15.97 -24.93 13.57
C ARG A 451 -16.32 -25.91 12.45
N ILE A 452 -17.04 -27.00 12.77
CA ILE A 452 -17.46 -28.00 11.78
C ILE A 452 -18.32 -27.36 10.70
N ASN A 453 -19.30 -26.51 11.05
CA ASN A 453 -20.17 -25.86 10.09
C ASN A 453 -19.36 -24.95 9.14
N SER A 454 -18.43 -24.16 9.67
CA SER A 454 -17.57 -23.28 8.87
C SER A 454 -16.63 -24.04 7.94
N MET A 455 -16.07 -25.18 8.39
CA MET A 455 -15.20 -26.03 7.58
C MET A 455 -15.97 -26.80 6.49
N ALA A 456 -17.18 -27.26 6.80
CA ALA A 456 -17.97 -28.11 5.91
C ALA A 456 -18.32 -27.42 4.58
N ILE A 457 -18.44 -26.09 4.56
CA ILE A 457 -18.81 -25.32 3.38
C ILE A 457 -17.77 -25.46 2.28
N ALA A 458 -16.50 -25.27 2.61
CA ALA A 458 -15.42 -25.41 1.66
C ALA A 458 -15.42 -26.82 1.06
N ILE A 459 -15.54 -27.84 1.91
CA ILE A 459 -15.56 -29.26 1.50
C ILE A 459 -16.74 -29.54 0.56
N GLN A 460 -17.93 -29.02 0.86
CA GLN A 460 -19.13 -29.17 0.00
C GLN A 460 -18.95 -28.57 -1.40
N LEU A 461 -18.14 -27.53 -1.51
CA LEU A 461 -17.82 -26.85 -2.77
C LEU A 461 -16.55 -27.41 -3.45
N GLY A 462 -15.98 -28.51 -2.95
CA GLY A 462 -14.77 -29.11 -3.50
C GLY A 462 -13.48 -28.31 -3.19
N ALA A 463 -13.53 -27.42 -2.19
CA ALA A 463 -12.39 -26.63 -1.74
C ALA A 463 -11.73 -27.29 -0.51
N SER A 464 -10.46 -26.99 -0.27
CA SER A 464 -9.75 -27.41 0.95
C SER A 464 -10.19 -26.58 2.15
N SER A 465 -10.10 -27.16 3.36
CA SER A 465 -10.37 -26.44 4.60
C SER A 465 -9.36 -26.78 5.68
N THR A 466 -8.93 -25.78 6.44
CA THR A 466 -8.05 -25.98 7.60
C THR A 466 -8.52 -25.18 8.80
N LEU A 467 -8.26 -25.72 10.01
CA LEU A 467 -8.51 -25.04 11.28
C LEU A 467 -7.20 -24.48 11.84
N VAL A 468 -7.18 -23.20 12.13
CA VAL A 468 -6.08 -22.52 12.82
C VAL A 468 -6.56 -22.11 14.21
N ALA A 469 -6.13 -22.83 15.23
CA ALA A 469 -6.46 -22.55 16.62
C ALA A 469 -5.34 -21.73 17.27
N ILE A 470 -5.69 -20.63 17.91
CA ILE A 470 -4.73 -19.78 18.62
C ILE A 470 -4.82 -20.12 20.11
N ASP A 471 -3.74 -20.65 20.65
CA ASP A 471 -3.58 -20.96 22.07
C ASP A 471 -3.04 -19.74 22.81
N ILE A 472 -3.76 -19.31 23.86
CA ILE A 472 -3.43 -18.12 24.65
C ILE A 472 -3.82 -18.32 26.10
N ASP A 473 -2.96 -17.87 27.01
CA ASP A 473 -3.29 -17.76 28.43
C ASP A 473 -4.37 -16.71 28.68
N ALA A 474 -5.28 -17.01 29.62
CA ALA A 474 -6.41 -16.13 29.95
C ALA A 474 -5.96 -14.74 30.43
N GLU A 475 -4.87 -14.65 31.20
CA GLU A 475 -4.30 -13.39 31.70
C GLU A 475 -3.79 -12.52 30.55
N LEU A 476 -3.00 -13.10 29.63
CA LEU A 476 -2.51 -12.40 28.44
C LEU A 476 -3.66 -11.96 27.53
N ALA A 477 -4.70 -12.77 27.39
CA ALA A 477 -5.89 -12.41 26.61
C ALA A 477 -6.61 -11.20 27.22
N GLU A 478 -6.77 -11.15 28.56
CA GLU A 478 -7.39 -10.04 29.28
C GLU A 478 -6.57 -8.75 29.13
N ASP A 479 -5.26 -8.80 29.30
CA ASP A 479 -4.36 -7.67 29.13
C ASP A 479 -4.48 -7.08 27.69
N ARG A 480 -4.51 -7.94 26.68
CA ARG A 480 -4.65 -7.50 25.28
C ARG A 480 -6.03 -6.88 25.00
N VAL A 481 -7.09 -7.42 25.59
CA VAL A 481 -8.46 -6.86 25.47
C VAL A 481 -8.52 -5.46 26.09
N VAL A 482 -8.00 -5.29 27.30
CA VAL A 482 -7.99 -3.99 28.01
C VAL A 482 -7.16 -2.95 27.25
N ASN A 483 -5.96 -3.31 26.80
CA ASN A 483 -5.08 -2.39 26.07
C ASN A 483 -5.64 -1.96 24.73
N ARG A 484 -6.46 -2.79 24.08
CA ARG A 484 -7.08 -2.49 22.79
C ARG A 484 -8.24 -1.52 22.88
N MET A 485 -8.98 -1.46 24.00
CA MET A 485 -10.18 -0.63 24.13
C MET A 485 -9.94 0.87 23.88
N ASN A 486 -8.69 1.33 24.04
CA ASN A 486 -8.31 2.74 23.86
C ASN A 486 -7.65 3.04 22.49
N LYS A 487 -7.57 2.05 21.58
CA LYS A 487 -6.91 2.23 20.28
C LYS A 487 -7.89 2.66 19.20
N VAL A 488 -7.48 3.62 18.38
CA VAL A 488 -8.18 4.02 17.14
C VAL A 488 -8.15 2.85 16.15
N GLY A 489 -9.24 2.63 15.40
CA GLY A 489 -9.32 1.52 14.43
C GLY A 489 -9.60 0.15 15.05
N ASN A 490 -10.06 0.09 16.30
CA ASN A 490 -10.49 -1.16 16.90
C ASN A 490 -11.82 -1.63 16.30
N ILE A 491 -11.81 -2.80 15.65
CA ILE A 491 -13.00 -3.38 15.02
C ILE A 491 -13.88 -4.15 16.03
N SER A 492 -13.28 -4.66 17.10
CA SER A 492 -13.96 -5.56 18.06
C SER A 492 -14.36 -4.82 19.34
N ASP A 493 -15.64 -4.91 19.70
CA ASP A 493 -16.22 -4.33 20.92
C ASP A 493 -16.11 -5.27 22.14
N ALA A 494 -15.27 -6.34 22.09
CA ALA A 494 -15.14 -7.29 23.18
C ALA A 494 -14.51 -6.66 24.42
N THR A 495 -15.19 -6.81 25.56
CA THR A 495 -14.75 -6.38 26.90
C THR A 495 -14.24 -7.56 27.71
N SER A 496 -13.63 -7.31 28.89
CA SER A 496 -13.21 -8.38 29.83
C SER A 496 -14.37 -9.28 30.25
N ASN A 497 -15.60 -8.76 30.35
CA ASN A 497 -16.78 -9.57 30.65
C ASN A 497 -17.17 -10.51 29.50
N VAL A 498 -17.01 -10.05 28.25
CA VAL A 498 -17.21 -10.89 27.07
C VAL A 498 -16.15 -11.99 27.02
N LEU A 499 -14.88 -11.65 27.28
CA LEU A 499 -13.79 -12.62 27.33
C LEU A 499 -14.06 -13.73 28.37
N LYS A 500 -14.48 -13.38 29.60
CA LYS A 500 -14.81 -14.37 30.65
C LYS A 500 -15.88 -15.37 30.20
N LYS A 501 -16.96 -14.89 29.56
CA LYS A 501 -17.99 -15.76 28.99
C LYS A 501 -17.45 -16.65 27.86
N GLN A 502 -16.58 -16.10 27.01
CA GLN A 502 -15.94 -16.89 25.95
C GLN A 502 -15.07 -18.01 26.50
N LEU A 503 -14.29 -17.75 27.55
CA LEU A 503 -13.45 -18.77 28.21
C LEU A 503 -14.29 -19.91 28.81
N GLU A 504 -15.47 -19.59 29.38
CA GLU A 504 -16.41 -20.61 29.89
C GLU A 504 -17.02 -21.47 28.76
N GLN A 505 -17.24 -20.88 27.58
CA GLN A 505 -17.87 -21.56 26.44
C GLN A 505 -16.87 -22.25 25.51
N TYR A 506 -15.57 -21.91 25.61
CA TYR A 506 -14.55 -22.39 24.70
C TYR A 506 -14.34 -23.89 24.79
N GLN A 507 -14.65 -24.57 23.70
CA GLN A 507 -14.38 -25.98 23.52
C GLN A 507 -13.05 -26.15 22.79
N ILE A 508 -12.04 -26.65 23.49
CA ILE A 508 -10.72 -26.91 22.89
C ILE A 508 -10.89 -27.83 21.68
N PRO A 509 -10.31 -27.47 20.50
CA PRO A 509 -10.36 -28.32 19.32
C PRO A 509 -9.83 -29.73 19.60
N SER A 510 -10.58 -30.75 19.18
CA SER A 510 -10.22 -32.14 19.36
C SER A 510 -9.20 -32.61 18.30
N ALA A 511 -8.55 -33.74 18.53
CA ALA A 511 -7.53 -34.29 17.63
C ALA A 511 -8.08 -34.56 16.20
N ASP A 512 -9.36 -34.94 16.09
CA ASP A 512 -10.01 -35.13 14.79
C ASP A 512 -10.26 -33.82 14.04
N GLU A 513 -10.58 -32.73 14.74
CA GLU A 513 -10.68 -31.39 14.14
C GLU A 513 -9.32 -30.87 13.70
N LEU A 514 -8.26 -31.21 14.40
CA LEU A 514 -6.88 -30.83 14.11
C LEU A 514 -6.15 -31.77 13.14
N SER A 515 -6.83 -32.84 12.66
CA SER A 515 -6.21 -33.75 11.67
C SER A 515 -5.73 -33.02 10.41
N ASN A 516 -6.42 -31.93 10.03
CA ASN A 516 -6.02 -31.00 8.99
C ASN A 516 -5.98 -29.56 9.54
N GLY A 517 -5.43 -29.38 10.73
CA GLY A 517 -5.37 -28.10 11.42
C GLY A 517 -4.04 -27.90 12.14
N ILE A 518 -3.84 -26.69 12.65
CA ILE A 518 -2.65 -26.28 13.39
C ILE A 518 -3.02 -25.50 14.64
N VAL A 519 -2.23 -25.68 15.72
CA VAL A 519 -2.31 -24.84 16.92
C VAL A 519 -1.12 -23.89 16.92
N ILE A 520 -1.38 -22.62 17.15
CA ILE A 520 -0.39 -21.54 17.18
C ILE A 520 -0.34 -20.92 18.56
N ASP A 521 0.85 -20.81 19.12
CA ASP A 521 1.09 -20.12 20.39
C ASP A 521 0.99 -18.60 20.18
N ALA A 522 0.10 -17.95 20.94
CA ALA A 522 -0.11 -16.51 20.92
C ALA A 522 1.08 -15.70 21.45
N ASN A 523 2.06 -16.33 22.13
CA ASN A 523 3.28 -15.66 22.61
C ASN A 523 4.33 -15.47 21.52
N LEU A 524 4.26 -16.19 20.40
CA LEU A 524 5.17 -16.01 19.28
C LEU A 524 4.98 -14.63 18.62
N GLN A 525 6.03 -14.14 17.98
CA GLN A 525 5.91 -12.93 17.15
C GLN A 525 4.99 -13.19 15.95
N LEU A 526 4.30 -12.16 15.47
CA LEU A 526 3.35 -12.27 14.35
C LEU A 526 4.01 -12.91 13.10
N ALA A 527 5.24 -12.53 12.79
CA ALA A 527 5.99 -13.09 11.66
C ALA A 527 6.21 -14.61 11.80
N GLU A 528 6.49 -15.10 13.01
CA GLU A 528 6.65 -16.53 13.28
C GLU A 528 5.31 -17.26 13.20
N GLN A 529 4.25 -16.69 13.78
CA GLN A 529 2.89 -17.23 13.70
C GLN A 529 2.43 -17.39 12.25
N THR A 530 2.57 -16.33 11.44
CA THR A 530 2.17 -16.35 10.03
C THR A 530 3.04 -17.27 9.19
N ALA A 531 4.34 -17.38 9.48
CA ALA A 531 5.22 -18.33 8.80
C ALA A 531 4.84 -19.80 9.07
N LEU A 532 4.50 -20.15 10.31
CA LEU A 532 4.03 -21.51 10.66
C LEU A 532 2.73 -21.86 9.95
N ILE A 533 1.77 -20.91 9.91
CA ILE A 533 0.49 -21.12 9.22
C ILE A 533 0.71 -21.21 7.71
N SER A 534 1.57 -20.37 7.13
CA SER A 534 1.93 -20.43 5.71
C SER A 534 2.46 -21.79 5.32
N LYS A 535 3.44 -22.31 6.08
CA LYS A 535 4.00 -23.63 5.83
C LYS A 535 2.95 -24.75 5.93
N HIS A 536 1.99 -24.60 6.84
CA HIS A 536 0.89 -25.55 6.97
C HIS A 536 -0.06 -25.48 5.76
N ILE A 537 -0.45 -24.29 5.31
CA ILE A 537 -1.27 -24.08 4.10
C ILE A 537 -0.60 -24.71 2.87
N GLU A 538 0.69 -24.46 2.67
CA GLU A 538 1.48 -25.01 1.56
C GLU A 538 1.53 -26.54 1.60
N SER A 539 1.64 -27.15 2.79
CA SER A 539 1.65 -28.62 2.94
C SER A 539 0.32 -29.27 2.56
N ILE A 540 -0.82 -28.63 2.88
CA ILE A 540 -2.15 -29.10 2.49
C ILE A 540 -2.29 -29.11 0.98
N HIS A 541 -1.79 -28.06 0.36
CA HIS A 541 -1.88 -27.88 -1.09
C HIS A 541 -1.09 -28.95 -1.84
N GLN A 542 0.17 -29.20 -1.44
CA GLN A 542 1.01 -30.25 -2.02
C GLN A 542 0.45 -31.68 -1.84
N SER A 543 -0.37 -31.89 -0.82
CA SER A 543 -1.03 -33.19 -0.57
C SER A 543 -2.28 -33.39 -1.42
N SER A 544 -2.78 -32.36 -2.09
CA SER A 544 -4.01 -32.37 -2.88
C SER A 544 -3.72 -32.47 -4.39
N GLU A 545 -2.46 -32.32 -4.80
CA GLU A 545 -1.94 -32.61 -6.15
C GLU A 545 -1.54 -34.09 -6.28
#